data_307e8171ec28ec2d5239fc42a3e6a269
#
_entry.id   307e8171ec28ec2d5239fc42a3e6a269
#
_cell.length_a   1.000
_cell.length_b   1.000
_cell.length_c   1.000
_cell.angle_alpha   90.00
_cell.angle_beta   90.00
_cell.angle_gamma   90.00
#
_symmetry.space_group_name_H-M   'P 1'
#
loop_
_entity.id
_entity.type
_entity.pdbx_description
1 polymer ?
#
loop_
_entity_poly.entity_id
_entity_poly.type
_entity_poly.pdbx_seq_one_letter_code
_entity_poly.pdbx_strand_id
1 'polypeptide(L)'
;MEQPYNWSKLQKETSSEFVDKLLLYVRTNNFEAFCFAVDRGMWYYGQEKLHYLMHKKLIKKISDCGELDNFLKWGERFNDI
;
A
#
# COMPACT_ATOMS: atom_id res chain seq x y z
N MET A 1 -0.88 16.27 -17.61
CA MET A 1 -0.59 16.34 -16.17
C MET A 1 -0.12 14.99 -15.69
N GLU A 2 1.04 14.97 -15.10
CA GLU A 2 1.58 13.72 -14.59
C GLU A 2 1.06 13.42 -13.20
N GLN A 3 0.73 12.16 -12.98
CA GLN A 3 0.33 11.69 -11.68
C GLN A 3 1.51 11.00 -11.00
N PRO A 4 1.61 11.08 -9.67
CA PRO A 4 2.67 10.36 -8.95
C PRO A 4 2.65 8.86 -9.20
N TYR A 5 1.49 8.32 -9.52
CA TYR A 5 1.32 6.92 -9.84
C TYR A 5 0.81 6.79 -11.28
N ASN A 6 1.48 5.95 -12.07
CA ASN A 6 1.12 5.76 -13.48
C ASN A 6 0.02 4.70 -13.59
N TRP A 7 -1.18 5.13 -13.97
CA TRP A 7 -2.35 4.24 -14.12
C TRP A 7 -2.14 3.13 -15.13
N SER A 8 -1.50 3.44 -16.26
CA SER A 8 -1.22 2.43 -17.28
C SER A 8 -0.32 1.34 -16.73
N LYS A 9 0.62 1.73 -15.89
CA LYS A 9 1.53 0.80 -15.26
C LYS A 9 0.80 -0.05 -14.22
N LEU A 10 -0.14 0.54 -13.48
CA LEU A 10 -0.93 -0.20 -12.51
C LEU A 10 -1.74 -1.31 -13.18
N GLN A 11 -2.31 -1.03 -14.34
CA GLN A 11 -3.08 -2.03 -15.10
C GLN A 11 -2.23 -3.21 -15.54
N LYS A 12 -0.93 -3.00 -15.72
CA LYS A 12 0.00 -4.04 -16.14
C LYS A 12 0.67 -4.74 -14.97
N GLU A 13 0.60 -4.15 -13.78
CA GLU A 13 1.22 -4.72 -12.59
C GLU A 13 0.41 -5.89 -12.07
N THR A 14 1.12 -6.90 -11.56
CA THR A 14 0.49 -7.96 -10.79
C THR A 14 0.14 -7.43 -9.40
N SER A 15 -0.77 -8.11 -8.71
CA SER A 15 -1.08 -7.74 -7.33
C SER A 15 0.15 -7.85 -6.43
N SER A 16 1.06 -8.76 -6.75
CA SER A 16 2.33 -8.90 -6.00
C SER A 16 3.18 -7.65 -6.14
N GLU A 17 3.29 -7.11 -7.36
CA GLU A 17 4.06 -5.88 -7.59
C GLU A 17 3.45 -4.69 -6.87
N PHE A 18 2.14 -4.60 -6.83
CA PHE A 18 1.44 -3.54 -6.11
C PHE A 18 1.74 -3.63 -4.61
N VAL A 19 1.68 -4.82 -4.04
CA VAL A 19 2.00 -5.05 -2.62
C VAL A 19 3.46 -4.69 -2.35
N ASP A 20 4.38 -5.05 -3.24
CA ASP A 20 5.79 -4.71 -3.07
C ASP A 20 6.03 -3.20 -3.06
N LYS A 21 5.27 -2.44 -3.85
CA LYS A 21 5.34 -0.98 -3.80
C LYS A 21 4.86 -0.42 -2.47
N LEU A 22 3.75 -0.95 -1.97
CA LEU A 22 3.25 -0.53 -0.66
C LEU A 22 4.28 -0.83 0.43
N LEU A 23 4.92 -1.98 0.36
CA LEU A 23 5.99 -2.33 1.30
C LEU A 23 7.14 -1.34 1.22
N LEU A 24 7.55 -0.95 0.02
CA LEU A 24 8.61 0.03 -0.16
C LEU A 24 8.26 1.35 0.52
N TYR A 25 7.03 1.80 0.38
CA TYR A 25 6.60 3.05 1.03
C TYR A 25 6.64 2.94 2.55
N VAL A 26 6.29 1.78 3.11
CA VAL A 26 6.41 1.55 4.55
C VAL A 26 7.88 1.61 4.96
N ARG A 27 8.75 0.93 4.23
CA ARG A 27 10.18 0.87 4.56
C ARG A 27 10.86 2.23 4.46
N THR A 28 10.42 3.08 3.55
CA THR A 28 10.97 4.43 3.40
C THR A 28 10.20 5.47 4.20
N ASN A 29 9.22 5.04 4.99
CA ASN A 29 8.38 5.89 5.81
C ASN A 29 7.67 6.98 5.00
N ASN A 30 7.26 6.63 3.79
CA ASN A 30 6.58 7.56 2.88
C ASN A 30 5.07 7.38 2.98
N PHE A 31 4.49 7.96 4.03
CA PHE A 31 3.08 7.80 4.35
C PHE A 31 2.18 8.37 3.25
N GLU A 32 2.54 9.52 2.70
CA GLU A 32 1.72 10.18 1.67
C GLU A 32 1.63 9.33 0.40
N ALA A 33 2.75 8.78 -0.04
CA ALA A 33 2.76 7.91 -1.21
C ALA A 33 1.98 6.63 -0.94
N PHE A 34 2.07 6.10 0.27
CA PHE A 34 1.30 4.92 0.66
C PHE A 34 -0.19 5.20 0.57
N CYS A 35 -0.65 6.30 1.15
CA CYS A 35 -2.07 6.66 1.10
C CYS A 35 -2.56 6.88 -0.33
N PHE A 36 -1.75 7.53 -1.16
CA PHE A 36 -2.09 7.75 -2.56
C PHE A 36 -2.22 6.42 -3.30
N ALA A 37 -1.28 5.52 -3.10
CA ALA A 37 -1.30 4.21 -3.77
C ALA A 37 -2.49 3.37 -3.31
N VAL A 38 -2.83 3.42 -2.03
CA VAL A 38 -4.01 2.70 -1.50
C VAL A 38 -5.28 3.24 -2.14
N ASP A 39 -5.40 4.56 -2.23
CA ASP A 39 -6.57 5.18 -2.86
C ASP A 39 -6.71 4.73 -4.31
N ARG A 40 -5.62 4.73 -5.06
CA ARG A 40 -5.63 4.29 -6.46
C ARG A 40 -5.90 2.79 -6.59
N GLY A 41 -5.36 2.01 -5.68
CA GLY A 41 -5.61 0.57 -5.65
C GLY A 41 -7.07 0.27 -5.39
N MET A 42 -7.73 1.06 -4.55
CA MET A 42 -9.15 0.90 -4.28
C MET A 42 -9.97 1.12 -5.56
N TRP A 43 -9.61 2.10 -6.36
CA TRP A 43 -10.25 2.34 -7.64
C TRP A 43 -10.07 1.18 -8.62
N TYR A 44 -8.88 0.60 -8.64
CA TYR A 44 -8.52 -0.42 -9.62
C TYR A 44 -9.00 -1.81 -9.21
N TYR A 45 -8.71 -2.22 -7.98
CA TYR A 45 -9.01 -3.57 -7.51
C TYR A 45 -10.38 -3.70 -6.87
N GLY A 46 -10.92 -2.62 -6.35
CA GLY A 46 -12.11 -2.65 -5.52
C GLY A 46 -11.77 -2.89 -4.06
N GLN A 47 -12.73 -2.56 -3.20
CA GLN A 47 -12.52 -2.56 -1.76
C GLN A 47 -12.17 -3.95 -1.22
N GLU A 48 -12.89 -4.97 -1.64
CA GLU A 48 -12.69 -6.32 -1.12
C GLU A 48 -11.32 -6.87 -1.48
N LYS A 49 -10.92 -6.74 -2.74
CA LYS A 49 -9.63 -7.25 -3.20
C LYS A 49 -8.48 -6.48 -2.57
N LEU A 50 -8.61 -5.16 -2.48
CA LEU A 50 -7.59 -4.34 -1.84
C LEU A 50 -7.44 -4.73 -0.37
N HIS A 51 -8.54 -4.91 0.33
CA HIS A 51 -8.54 -5.34 1.72
C HIS A 51 -7.82 -6.68 1.88
N TYR A 52 -8.11 -7.62 1.00
CA TYR A 52 -7.43 -8.91 0.98
C TYR A 52 -5.92 -8.76 0.78
N LEU A 53 -5.53 -7.95 -0.21
CA LEU A 53 -4.11 -7.74 -0.51
C LEU A 53 -3.38 -7.12 0.68
N MET A 54 -4.00 -6.15 1.34
CA MET A 54 -3.38 -5.50 2.50
C MET A 54 -3.29 -6.43 3.70
N HIS A 55 -4.36 -7.13 4.04
CA HIS A 55 -4.39 -7.93 5.25
C HIS A 55 -3.73 -9.30 5.10
N LYS A 56 -3.75 -9.89 3.90
CA LYS A 56 -3.20 -11.23 3.70
C LYS A 56 -1.81 -11.22 3.09
N LYS A 57 -1.50 -10.22 2.28
CA LYS A 57 -0.23 -10.16 1.57
C LYS A 57 0.73 -9.13 2.16
N LEU A 58 0.26 -7.90 2.33
CA LEU A 58 1.13 -6.82 2.77
C LEU A 58 1.55 -6.98 4.22
N ILE A 59 0.62 -7.28 5.12
CA ILE A 59 0.94 -7.44 6.55
C ILE A 59 1.99 -8.52 6.73
N LYS A 60 1.86 -9.63 6.02
CA LYS A 60 2.84 -10.72 6.10
C LYS A 60 4.22 -10.24 5.68
N LYS A 61 4.32 -9.51 4.57
CA LYS A 61 5.60 -9.00 4.08
C LYS A 61 6.19 -7.97 5.02
N ILE A 62 5.36 -7.10 5.57
CA ILE A 62 5.80 -6.10 6.55
C ILE A 62 6.38 -6.79 7.79
N SER A 63 5.71 -7.80 8.28
CA SER A 63 6.18 -8.57 9.44
C SER A 63 7.50 -9.27 9.14
N ASP A 64 7.61 -9.89 7.95
CA ASP A 64 8.81 -10.60 7.56
C ASP A 64 10.03 -9.67 7.41
N CYS A 65 9.78 -8.41 7.05
CA CYS A 65 10.85 -7.41 6.90
C CYS A 65 11.17 -6.65 8.19
N GLY A 66 10.43 -6.90 9.27
CA GLY A 66 10.65 -6.20 10.53
C GLY A 66 10.12 -4.78 10.57
N GLU A 67 9.22 -4.42 9.67
CA GLU A 67 8.67 -3.06 9.57
C GLU A 67 7.28 -2.94 10.21
N LEU A 68 6.85 -3.95 10.96
CA LEU A 68 5.51 -3.97 11.52
C LEU A 68 5.26 -2.80 12.47
N ASP A 69 6.26 -2.44 13.29
CA ASP A 69 6.12 -1.34 14.24
C ASP A 69 5.86 -0.01 13.53
N ASN A 70 6.57 0.26 12.44
CA ASN A 70 6.35 1.45 11.63
C ASN A 70 4.93 1.48 11.07
N PHE A 71 4.48 0.34 10.57
CA PHE A 71 3.15 0.25 9.99
C PHE A 71 2.07 0.47 11.04
N LEU A 72 2.25 -0.06 12.24
CA LEU A 72 1.30 0.13 13.34
C LEU A 72 1.22 1.58 13.77
N LYS A 73 2.35 2.30 13.75
CA LYS A 73 2.34 3.74 14.02
C LYS A 73 1.51 4.51 13.00
N TRP A 74 1.55 4.08 11.76
CA TRP A 74 0.70 4.69 10.73
C TRP A 74 -0.78 4.44 11.02
N GLY A 75 -1.11 3.26 11.56
CA GLY A 75 -2.48 2.96 11.97
C GLY A 75 -3.01 3.95 13.00
N GLU A 76 -2.15 4.35 13.94
CA GLU A 76 -2.51 5.36 14.93
C GLU A 76 -2.82 6.70 14.26
N ARG A 77 -2.07 7.07 13.23
CA ARG A 77 -2.33 8.30 12.48
C ARG A 77 -3.68 8.26 11.77
N PHE A 78 -4.06 7.10 11.23
CA PHE A 78 -5.38 6.94 10.62
C PHE A 78 -6.49 7.12 11.65
N ASN A 79 -6.30 6.65 12.86
CA ASN A 79 -7.30 6.76 13.91
C ASN A 79 -7.48 8.17 14.44
N ASP A 80 -6.47 9.02 14.28
CA ASP A 80 -6.49 10.40 14.75
C ASP A 80 -7.22 11.36 13.80
N ILE A 81 -7.60 10.89 12.64
CA ILE A 81 -8.25 11.73 11.64
C ILE A 81 -9.77 11.79 11.83
#